data_00a93c6d9ac34fed910419307328daaa
#
_entry.id   00a93c6d9ac34fed910419307328daaa
#
_cell.length_a   1.000
_cell.length_b   1.000
_cell.length_c   1.000
_cell.angle_alpha   90.00
_cell.angle_beta   90.00
_cell.angle_gamma   90.00
#
_symmetry.space_group_name_H-M   'P 1'
#
loop_
_entity.id
_entity.type
_entity.pdbx_description
1 polymer ?
#
loop_
_entity_poly.entity_id
_entity_poly.type
_entity_poly.pdbx_seq_one_letter_code
_entity_poly.pdbx_strand_id
1 'polypeptide(L)'
;MDHLNRAQAPFPAFIWERIDAAAVAAASALLTGRRFLEVEGPFGLGLTAIELGADDYCRVPDANEAGAVISRAISVPMLRKSCRLSARRLAAHLDNDTPLNLAEVENAAEAVARREEEFIYLGQADFGLDGLLNASGHREVKGAAWSNLDAALDAVLAAITRLDEGGFHGPYALALPPAHYNNLFRHYEHTDLLQIEHLKSLCTHGVYKAAIDMPVVVDKHAGAVVLGQDLHVGYAGSDGIHYQLFVCESMVLRLDEQEAVCVVTD
;
A
#
# COMPACT_ATOMS: atom_id res chain seq x y z
N MET A 1 8.82 23.35 -9.05
CA MET A 1 7.79 23.49 -10.10
C MET A 1 6.48 23.01 -9.48
N ASP A 2 5.44 23.85 -9.47
CA ASP A 2 4.13 23.44 -8.90
C ASP A 2 3.36 22.62 -9.95
N HIS A 3 3.55 21.29 -9.95
CA HIS A 3 2.88 20.36 -10.87
C HIS A 3 1.39 20.15 -10.50
N LEU A 4 0.97 20.54 -9.30
CA LEU A 4 -0.42 20.46 -8.88
C LEU A 4 -1.27 21.60 -9.45
N ASN A 5 -0.65 22.68 -9.94
CA ASN A 5 -1.30 23.85 -10.56
C ASN A 5 -2.45 24.44 -9.73
N ARG A 6 -2.45 24.28 -8.40
CA ARG A 6 -3.55 24.71 -7.53
C ARG A 6 -3.82 26.22 -7.59
N ALA A 7 -2.76 27.00 -7.78
CA ALA A 7 -2.88 28.47 -7.90
C ALA A 7 -3.68 28.93 -9.13
N GLN A 8 -3.87 28.06 -10.12
CA GLN A 8 -4.66 28.37 -11.32
C GLN A 8 -6.14 28.02 -11.15
N ALA A 9 -6.52 27.33 -10.08
CA ALA A 9 -7.90 26.98 -9.81
C ALA A 9 -8.69 28.22 -9.36
N PRO A 10 -9.89 28.46 -9.92
CA PRO A 10 -10.68 29.66 -9.62
C PRO A 10 -11.53 29.50 -8.35
N PHE A 11 -10.95 28.92 -7.27
CA PHE A 11 -11.64 28.79 -6.00
C PHE A 11 -10.69 28.99 -4.81
N PRO A 12 -11.22 29.41 -3.64
CA PRO A 12 -10.42 29.83 -2.50
C PRO A 12 -9.74 28.65 -1.80
N ALA A 13 -8.70 28.95 -1.01
CA ALA A 13 -7.86 27.98 -0.32
C ALA A 13 -8.64 27.00 0.57
N PHE A 14 -9.69 27.45 1.28
CA PHE A 14 -10.49 26.58 2.15
C PHE A 14 -11.23 25.47 1.40
N ILE A 15 -11.48 25.63 0.09
CA ILE A 15 -12.04 24.57 -0.75
C ILE A 15 -10.98 23.48 -0.97
N TRP A 16 -9.72 23.86 -1.14
CA TRP A 16 -8.62 22.89 -1.22
C TRP A 16 -8.46 22.08 0.06
N GLU A 17 -8.60 22.71 1.23
CA GLU A 17 -8.57 22.03 2.53
C GLU A 17 -9.66 20.95 2.63
N ARG A 18 -10.87 21.24 2.15
CA ARG A 18 -11.97 20.27 2.10
C ARG A 18 -11.72 19.14 1.10
N ILE A 19 -11.20 19.48 -0.07
CA ILE A 19 -10.84 18.50 -1.10
C ILE A 19 -9.76 17.54 -0.58
N ASP A 20 -8.71 18.08 0.03
CA ASP A 20 -7.62 17.29 0.59
C ASP A 20 -8.10 16.41 1.75
N ALA A 21 -8.91 16.96 2.66
CA ALA A 21 -9.46 16.19 3.77
C ALA A 21 -10.34 15.01 3.29
N ALA A 22 -11.17 15.22 2.26
CA ALA A 22 -12.01 14.19 1.67
C ALA A 22 -11.14 13.11 0.98
N ALA A 23 -10.14 13.51 0.19
CA ALA A 23 -9.24 12.59 -0.49
C ALA A 23 -8.42 11.74 0.49
N VAL A 24 -7.83 12.37 1.51
CA VAL A 24 -7.06 11.67 2.55
C VAL A 24 -7.92 10.72 3.36
N ALA A 25 -9.13 11.12 3.75
CA ALA A 25 -10.05 10.26 4.50
C ALA A 25 -10.45 9.02 3.68
N ALA A 26 -10.78 9.20 2.39
CA ALA A 26 -11.17 8.12 1.48
C ALA A 26 -10.00 7.13 1.26
N ALA A 27 -8.80 7.63 0.98
CA ALA A 27 -7.62 6.80 0.78
C ALA A 27 -7.24 6.04 2.05
N SER A 28 -7.16 6.73 3.20
CA SER A 28 -6.75 6.14 4.48
C SER A 28 -7.67 5.01 4.96
N ALA A 29 -8.93 5.02 4.54
CA ALA A 29 -9.88 3.94 4.86
C ALA A 29 -9.52 2.61 4.19
N LEU A 30 -8.81 2.65 3.06
CA LEU A 30 -8.44 1.47 2.26
C LEU A 30 -7.00 1.02 2.52
N LEU A 31 -6.09 1.96 2.75
CA LEU A 31 -4.67 1.65 2.92
C LEU A 31 -4.43 0.77 4.15
N THR A 32 -3.83 -0.39 3.92
CA THR A 32 -3.45 -1.36 4.96
C THR A 32 -1.94 -1.55 5.04
N GLY A 33 -1.25 -1.58 3.90
CA GLY A 33 0.20 -1.78 3.84
C GLY A 33 0.99 -0.77 4.67
N ARG A 34 0.62 0.51 4.58
CA ARG A 34 1.25 1.58 5.39
C ARG A 34 1.03 1.47 6.91
N ARG A 35 0.17 0.55 7.38
CA ARG A 35 -0.08 0.37 8.83
C ARG A 35 0.92 -0.55 9.50
N PHE A 36 1.65 -1.35 8.72
CA PHE A 36 2.62 -2.30 9.26
C PHE A 36 3.98 -2.28 8.55
N LEU A 37 4.06 -1.72 7.35
CA LEU A 37 5.34 -1.44 6.71
C LEU A 37 5.85 -0.07 7.13
N GLU A 38 7.15 0.09 7.21
CA GLU A 38 7.77 1.40 7.39
C GLU A 38 7.42 2.29 6.19
N VAL A 39 7.21 3.59 6.43
CA VAL A 39 6.95 4.58 5.38
C VAL A 39 8.07 5.59 5.35
N GLU A 40 8.81 5.61 4.25
CA GLU A 40 9.93 6.53 4.04
C GLU A 40 9.55 7.67 3.10
N GLY A 41 9.98 8.88 3.41
CA GLY A 41 9.71 10.08 2.61
C GLY A 41 8.66 11.00 3.24
N PRO A 42 7.97 11.85 2.42
CA PRO A 42 8.08 11.97 0.96
C PRO A 42 9.37 12.67 0.49
N PHE A 43 10.02 12.11 -0.51
CA PHE A 43 11.29 12.63 -1.08
C PHE A 43 11.08 13.62 -2.24
N GLY A 44 9.86 13.80 -2.67
CA GLY A 44 9.45 14.69 -3.77
C GLY A 44 9.18 13.97 -5.08
N LEU A 45 8.41 14.63 -5.96
CA LEU A 45 7.99 14.09 -7.26
C LEU A 45 9.17 13.67 -8.17
N GLY A 46 10.34 14.25 -7.97
CA GLY A 46 11.54 13.95 -8.75
C GLY A 46 12.20 12.62 -8.42
N LEU A 47 11.75 11.90 -7.38
CA LEU A 47 12.22 10.55 -7.08
C LEU A 47 11.63 9.58 -8.12
N THR A 48 12.45 9.16 -9.08
CA THR A 48 12.03 8.25 -10.16
C THR A 48 12.56 6.84 -10.02
N ALA A 49 13.57 6.63 -9.17
CA ALA A 49 14.12 5.33 -8.84
C ALA A 49 14.81 5.38 -7.47
N ILE A 50 14.92 4.22 -6.82
CA ILE A 50 15.69 4.01 -5.60
C ILE A 50 16.68 2.87 -5.81
N GLU A 51 17.87 2.98 -5.24
CA GLU A 51 18.89 1.93 -5.26
C GLU A 51 18.59 0.88 -4.19
N LEU A 52 18.82 -0.39 -4.49
CA LEU A 52 18.60 -1.52 -3.57
C LEU A 52 19.88 -1.91 -2.81
N GLY A 53 20.90 -1.07 -2.84
CA GLY A 53 22.09 -1.19 -2.00
C GLY A 53 23.04 -2.37 -2.32
N ALA A 54 22.80 -3.11 -3.39
CA ALA A 54 23.67 -4.19 -3.83
C ALA A 54 24.23 -3.93 -5.23
N ASP A 55 25.54 -4.10 -5.37
CA ASP A 55 26.21 -4.05 -6.66
C ASP A 55 26.34 -5.47 -7.24
N ASP A 56 25.86 -5.66 -8.46
CA ASP A 56 26.10 -6.87 -9.23
C ASP A 56 27.35 -6.72 -10.08
N TYR A 57 28.28 -7.65 -9.90
CA TYR A 57 29.51 -7.69 -10.69
C TYR A 57 29.31 -8.61 -11.90
N CYS A 58 29.41 -8.03 -13.09
CA CYS A 58 29.62 -8.84 -14.28
C CYS A 58 31.02 -9.44 -14.19
N ARG A 59 31.13 -10.77 -14.31
CA ARG A 59 32.35 -11.60 -14.38
C ARG A 59 33.67 -10.82 -14.13
N VAL A 60 34.38 -11.16 -13.06
CA VAL A 60 35.71 -10.56 -12.80
C VAL A 60 36.58 -10.78 -14.04
N PRO A 61 36.99 -9.73 -14.75
CA PRO A 61 37.77 -9.87 -15.96
C PRO A 61 39.19 -10.34 -15.63
N ASP A 62 39.86 -11.00 -16.60
CA ASP A 62 41.30 -11.17 -16.58
C ASP A 62 42.00 -9.81 -16.54
N ALA A 63 43.23 -9.78 -16.07
CA ALA A 63 44.02 -8.54 -15.83
C ALA A 63 44.09 -7.54 -17.02
N ASN A 64 43.70 -8.01 -18.23
CA ASN A 64 43.72 -7.21 -19.45
C ASN A 64 42.31 -6.79 -19.93
N GLU A 65 41.24 -7.16 -19.22
CA GLU A 65 39.85 -6.87 -19.63
C GLU A 65 39.23 -5.85 -18.67
N ALA A 66 38.35 -4.99 -19.19
CA ALA A 66 37.53 -4.10 -18.36
C ALA A 66 36.33 -4.85 -17.77
N GLY A 67 36.15 -4.79 -16.46
CA GLY A 67 34.94 -5.26 -15.79
C GLY A 67 33.81 -4.25 -15.83
N ALA A 68 32.58 -4.71 -15.57
CA ALA A 68 31.42 -3.85 -15.38
C ALA A 68 30.74 -4.15 -14.05
N VAL A 69 30.26 -3.10 -13.39
CA VAL A 69 29.46 -3.17 -12.15
C VAL A 69 28.16 -2.43 -12.42
N ILE A 70 27.04 -2.99 -11.96
CA ILE A 70 25.74 -2.36 -12.05
C ILE A 70 25.10 -2.35 -10.65
N SER A 71 24.66 -1.16 -10.21
CA SER A 71 23.82 -1.04 -9.02
C SER A 71 22.38 -1.45 -9.37
N ARG A 72 21.76 -2.23 -8.52
CA ARG A 72 20.35 -2.55 -8.66
C ARG A 72 19.49 -1.36 -8.22
N ALA A 73 18.51 -1.01 -9.03
CA ALA A 73 17.55 0.03 -8.72
C ALA A 73 16.14 -0.41 -9.14
N ILE A 74 15.14 0.07 -8.41
CA ILE A 74 13.74 -0.09 -8.77
C ILE A 74 13.14 1.28 -9.08
N SER A 75 12.25 1.31 -10.08
CA SER A 75 11.56 2.54 -10.47
C SER A 75 10.46 2.91 -9.48
N VAL A 76 10.24 4.21 -9.28
CA VAL A 76 9.14 4.74 -8.48
C VAL A 76 8.03 5.21 -9.41
N PRO A 77 6.97 4.43 -9.62
CA PRO A 77 5.87 4.81 -10.48
C PRO A 77 5.02 5.93 -9.88
N MET A 78 4.39 6.72 -10.75
CA MET A 78 3.39 7.70 -10.37
C MET A 78 1.99 7.15 -10.65
N LEU A 79 1.18 7.05 -9.61
CA LEU A 79 -0.23 6.70 -9.68
C LEU A 79 -1.04 7.98 -9.91
N ARG A 80 -2.04 7.93 -10.79
CA ARG A 80 -2.85 9.11 -11.07
C ARG A 80 -4.25 8.74 -11.53
N LYS A 81 -5.25 9.43 -10.98
CA LYS A 81 -6.67 9.32 -11.38
C LYS A 81 -7.26 10.70 -11.58
N SER A 82 -7.85 10.94 -12.75
CA SER A 82 -8.59 12.18 -13.03
C SER A 82 -10.01 12.11 -12.46
N CYS A 83 -10.50 13.25 -11.98
CA CYS A 83 -11.88 13.44 -11.51
C CYS A 83 -12.37 14.84 -11.86
N ARG A 84 -13.65 15.11 -11.62
CA ARG A 84 -14.28 16.40 -11.95
C ARG A 84 -15.04 16.95 -10.77
N LEU A 85 -14.98 18.28 -10.60
CA LEU A 85 -15.80 19.02 -9.66
C LEU A 85 -16.76 19.92 -10.44
N SER A 86 -18.06 19.79 -10.21
CA SER A 86 -19.05 20.65 -10.89
C SER A 86 -18.91 22.11 -10.48
N ALA A 87 -18.65 23.00 -11.44
CA ALA A 87 -18.57 24.44 -11.22
C ALA A 87 -19.87 25.01 -10.64
N ARG A 88 -21.03 24.51 -11.12
CA ARG A 88 -22.34 24.91 -10.61
C ARG A 88 -22.56 24.51 -9.15
N ARG A 89 -22.12 23.31 -8.76
CA ARG A 89 -22.25 22.83 -7.36
C ARG A 89 -21.31 23.59 -6.42
N LEU A 90 -20.11 23.89 -6.90
CA LEU A 90 -19.19 24.73 -6.15
C LEU A 90 -19.75 26.15 -5.95
N ALA A 91 -20.28 26.77 -6.99
CA ALA A 91 -20.94 28.08 -6.88
C ALA A 91 -22.12 28.04 -5.88
N ALA A 92 -22.97 27.00 -5.96
CA ALA A 92 -24.07 26.84 -5.01
C ALA A 92 -23.59 26.66 -3.55
N HIS A 93 -22.44 26.02 -3.35
CA HIS A 93 -21.80 25.92 -2.03
C HIS A 93 -21.31 27.30 -1.55
N LEU A 94 -20.65 28.06 -2.42
CA LEU A 94 -20.10 29.37 -2.07
C LEU A 94 -21.17 30.46 -1.84
N ASP A 95 -22.25 30.42 -2.63
CA ASP A 95 -23.28 31.45 -2.62
C ASP A 95 -24.43 31.18 -1.64
N ASN A 96 -24.74 29.90 -1.41
CA ASN A 96 -25.95 29.44 -0.69
C ASN A 96 -25.66 28.42 0.43
N ASP A 97 -24.39 28.19 0.77
CA ASP A 97 -23.96 27.25 1.81
C ASP A 97 -24.55 25.83 1.65
N THR A 98 -24.79 25.42 0.39
CA THR A 98 -25.21 24.03 0.11
C THR A 98 -24.07 23.06 0.35
N PRO A 99 -24.32 21.80 0.76
CA PRO A 99 -23.25 20.82 0.96
C PRO A 99 -22.39 20.63 -0.30
N LEU A 100 -21.08 20.73 -0.14
CA LEU A 100 -20.12 20.45 -1.22
C LEU A 100 -20.05 18.95 -1.49
N ASN A 101 -20.35 18.55 -2.73
CA ASN A 101 -20.25 17.14 -3.13
C ASN A 101 -18.85 16.85 -3.67
N LEU A 102 -18.08 16.04 -2.96
CA LEU A 102 -16.72 15.63 -3.29
C LEU A 102 -16.60 14.13 -3.69
N ALA A 103 -17.74 13.46 -3.94
CA ALA A 103 -17.75 12.00 -4.23
C ALA A 103 -16.83 11.61 -5.41
N GLU A 104 -16.68 12.46 -6.44
CA GLU A 104 -15.75 12.19 -7.54
C GLU A 104 -14.28 12.25 -7.10
N VAL A 105 -13.94 13.12 -6.15
CA VAL A 105 -12.60 13.22 -5.56
C VAL A 105 -12.33 12.01 -4.65
N GLU A 106 -13.31 11.66 -3.80
CA GLU A 106 -13.25 10.48 -2.93
C GLU A 106 -13.05 9.20 -3.75
N ASN A 107 -13.85 8.99 -4.79
CA ASN A 107 -13.73 7.85 -5.69
C ASN A 107 -12.36 7.80 -6.40
N ALA A 108 -11.82 8.96 -6.77
CA ALA A 108 -10.49 9.03 -7.38
C ALA A 108 -9.38 8.71 -6.39
N ALA A 109 -9.48 9.19 -5.15
CA ALA A 109 -8.55 8.88 -4.07
C ALA A 109 -8.59 7.40 -3.70
N GLU A 110 -9.79 6.80 -3.60
CA GLU A 110 -9.94 5.36 -3.40
C GLU A 110 -9.31 4.53 -4.53
N ALA A 111 -9.45 4.99 -5.79
CA ALA A 111 -8.86 4.27 -6.92
C ALA A 111 -7.32 4.32 -6.89
N VAL A 112 -6.72 5.44 -6.46
CA VAL A 112 -5.28 5.57 -6.25
C VAL A 112 -4.84 4.67 -5.10
N ALA A 113 -5.54 4.71 -3.96
CA ALA A 113 -5.22 3.88 -2.79
C ALA A 113 -5.33 2.37 -3.10
N ARG A 114 -6.36 1.93 -3.85
CA ARG A 114 -6.45 0.52 -4.29
C ARG A 114 -5.25 0.14 -5.16
N ARG A 115 -4.81 1.04 -6.04
CA ARG A 115 -3.65 0.77 -6.88
C ARG A 115 -2.35 0.71 -6.07
N GLU A 116 -2.20 1.54 -5.04
CA GLU A 116 -1.11 1.44 -4.09
C GLU A 116 -1.10 0.07 -3.39
N GLU A 117 -2.24 -0.36 -2.82
CA GLU A 117 -2.37 -1.67 -2.18
C GLU A 117 -2.03 -2.82 -3.16
N GLU A 118 -2.47 -2.74 -4.42
CA GLU A 118 -2.08 -3.70 -5.46
C GLU A 118 -0.55 -3.73 -5.65
N PHE A 119 0.12 -2.58 -5.70
CA PHE A 119 1.58 -2.54 -5.80
C PHE A 119 2.27 -3.12 -4.57
N ILE A 120 1.74 -2.87 -3.36
CA ILE A 120 2.31 -3.40 -2.12
C ILE A 120 2.14 -4.93 -2.06
N TYR A 121 0.95 -5.44 -2.33
CA TYR A 121 0.70 -6.87 -2.17
C TYR A 121 1.06 -7.71 -3.39
N LEU A 122 0.77 -7.23 -4.59
CA LEU A 122 0.92 -7.99 -5.83
C LEU A 122 2.08 -7.50 -6.70
N GLY A 123 2.61 -6.29 -6.43
CA GLY A 123 3.59 -5.69 -7.30
C GLY A 123 3.03 -5.35 -8.68
N GLN A 124 3.93 -5.20 -9.66
CA GLN A 124 3.59 -4.98 -11.06
C GLN A 124 4.66 -5.60 -11.95
N ALA A 125 4.40 -6.78 -12.47
CA ALA A 125 5.36 -7.56 -13.26
C ALA A 125 5.86 -6.79 -14.50
N ASP A 126 4.98 -6.04 -15.20
CA ASP A 126 5.35 -5.24 -16.37
C ASP A 126 6.38 -4.13 -16.05
N PHE A 127 6.48 -3.74 -14.78
CA PHE A 127 7.45 -2.76 -14.29
C PHE A 127 8.64 -3.40 -13.57
N GLY A 128 8.65 -4.74 -13.45
CA GLY A 128 9.66 -5.46 -12.69
C GLY A 128 9.60 -5.17 -11.19
N LEU A 129 8.41 -4.90 -10.67
CA LEU A 129 8.16 -4.62 -9.26
C LEU A 129 7.49 -5.82 -8.59
N ASP A 130 8.12 -6.33 -7.57
CA ASP A 130 7.60 -7.41 -6.73
C ASP A 130 6.71 -6.85 -5.62
N GLY A 131 5.70 -7.65 -5.22
CA GLY A 131 4.85 -7.38 -4.06
C GLY A 131 5.07 -8.42 -2.97
N LEU A 132 4.43 -8.25 -1.82
CA LEU A 132 4.55 -9.14 -0.67
C LEU A 132 4.14 -10.59 -0.98
N LEU A 133 3.17 -10.80 -1.89
CA LEU A 133 2.62 -12.12 -2.20
C LEU A 133 3.35 -12.86 -3.33
N ASN A 134 4.21 -12.18 -4.09
CA ASN A 134 4.86 -12.78 -5.26
C ASN A 134 6.36 -12.51 -5.36
N ALA A 135 6.96 -11.90 -4.34
CA ALA A 135 8.40 -11.67 -4.29
C ALA A 135 9.18 -12.98 -4.40
N SER A 136 10.21 -13.00 -5.24
CA SER A 136 11.06 -14.18 -5.36
C SER A 136 11.83 -14.40 -4.06
N GLY A 137 11.57 -15.51 -3.35
CA GLY A 137 12.23 -15.80 -2.07
C GLY A 137 11.35 -15.64 -0.84
N HIS A 138 10.10 -15.17 -0.98
CA HIS A 138 9.15 -15.25 0.13
C HIS A 138 8.97 -16.71 0.57
N ARG A 139 8.63 -16.87 1.84
CA ARG A 139 8.36 -18.19 2.42
C ARG A 139 6.91 -18.58 2.20
N GLU A 140 6.65 -19.86 2.13
CA GLU A 140 5.30 -20.39 1.98
C GLU A 140 5.02 -21.46 3.03
N VAL A 141 3.79 -21.51 3.49
CA VAL A 141 3.23 -22.60 4.28
C VAL A 141 1.87 -22.98 3.73
N LYS A 142 1.56 -24.28 3.75
CA LYS A 142 0.22 -24.74 3.40
C LYS A 142 -0.71 -24.48 4.56
N GLY A 143 -1.77 -23.73 4.31
CA GLY A 143 -2.86 -23.49 5.24
C GLY A 143 -3.91 -24.59 5.18
N ALA A 144 -4.75 -24.64 6.19
CA ALA A 144 -5.98 -25.42 6.16
C ALA A 144 -7.16 -24.48 5.95
N ALA A 145 -8.34 -25.05 5.68
CA ALA A 145 -9.55 -24.26 5.46
C ALA A 145 -9.84 -23.30 6.63
N TRP A 146 -9.81 -22.01 6.38
CA TRP A 146 -10.10 -20.93 7.34
C TRP A 146 -11.55 -20.91 7.86
N SER A 147 -12.34 -21.89 7.48
CA SER A 147 -13.67 -22.15 8.05
C SER A 147 -13.59 -22.78 9.44
N ASN A 148 -12.47 -23.42 9.77
CA ASN A 148 -12.14 -23.96 11.08
C ASN A 148 -11.11 -23.05 11.77
N LEU A 149 -11.42 -22.67 12.98
CA LEU A 149 -10.64 -21.74 13.78
C LEU A 149 -9.26 -22.26 14.15
N ASP A 150 -9.18 -23.51 14.63
CA ASP A 150 -7.92 -24.12 15.03
C ASP A 150 -6.98 -24.21 13.83
N ALA A 151 -7.52 -24.51 12.67
CA ALA A 151 -6.77 -24.54 11.42
C ALA A 151 -6.22 -23.17 10.99
N ALA A 152 -6.98 -22.09 11.20
CA ALA A 152 -6.49 -20.74 10.93
C ALA A 152 -5.35 -20.35 11.87
N LEU A 153 -5.47 -20.68 13.17
CA LEU A 153 -4.42 -20.43 14.15
C LEU A 153 -3.17 -21.25 13.86
N ASP A 154 -3.34 -22.53 13.55
CA ASP A 154 -2.23 -23.44 13.19
C ASP A 154 -1.48 -22.94 11.96
N ALA A 155 -2.18 -22.46 10.94
CA ALA A 155 -1.58 -21.90 9.74
C ALA A 155 -0.72 -20.65 10.04
N VAL A 156 -1.23 -19.74 10.90
CA VAL A 156 -0.47 -18.55 11.30
C VAL A 156 0.74 -18.93 12.17
N LEU A 157 0.59 -19.90 13.10
CA LEU A 157 1.70 -20.41 13.90
C LEU A 157 2.76 -21.08 13.03
N ALA A 158 2.35 -21.84 12.02
CA ALA A 158 3.29 -22.45 11.07
C ALA A 158 4.04 -21.37 10.27
N ALA A 159 3.36 -20.30 9.83
CA ALA A 159 3.99 -19.19 9.13
C ALA A 159 4.99 -18.44 10.02
N ILE A 160 4.63 -18.15 11.27
CA ILE A 160 5.54 -17.54 12.26
C ILE A 160 6.75 -18.44 12.51
N THR A 161 6.53 -19.75 12.74
CA THR A 161 7.62 -20.71 12.94
C THR A 161 8.57 -20.72 11.74
N ARG A 162 8.02 -20.63 10.54
CA ARG A 162 8.82 -20.60 9.31
C ARG A 162 9.67 -19.33 9.19
N LEU A 163 9.15 -18.19 9.71
CA LEU A 163 9.90 -16.93 9.79
C LEU A 163 10.98 -17.01 10.88
N ASP A 164 10.64 -17.54 12.07
CA ASP A 164 11.59 -17.75 13.18
C ASP A 164 12.79 -18.62 12.77
N GLU A 165 12.54 -19.71 12.04
CA GLU A 165 13.58 -20.58 11.46
C GLU A 165 14.49 -19.83 10.48
N GLY A 166 13.98 -18.75 9.86
CA GLY A 166 14.75 -17.86 9.00
C GLY A 166 15.50 -16.77 9.73
N GLY A 167 15.35 -16.66 11.05
CA GLY A 167 15.99 -15.63 11.87
C GLY A 167 15.17 -14.34 12.02
N PHE A 168 13.90 -14.36 11.61
CA PHE A 168 12.98 -13.22 11.77
C PHE A 168 12.08 -13.45 12.99
N HIS A 169 12.19 -12.59 13.98
CA HIS A 169 11.56 -12.77 15.31
C HIS A 169 10.53 -11.70 15.65
N GLY A 170 9.93 -11.09 14.64
CA GLY A 170 8.87 -10.09 14.78
C GLY A 170 9.34 -8.69 15.19
N PRO A 171 8.41 -7.81 15.53
CA PRO A 171 6.96 -8.05 15.58
C PRO A 171 6.36 -8.39 14.20
N TYR A 172 5.39 -9.32 14.22
CA TYR A 172 4.72 -9.75 12.99
C TYR A 172 3.43 -9.00 12.76
N ALA A 173 3.12 -8.69 11.51
CA ALA A 173 1.82 -8.27 11.02
C ALA A 173 1.15 -9.42 10.24
N LEU A 174 -0.17 -9.49 10.28
CA LEU A 174 -0.96 -10.44 9.53
C LEU A 174 -1.96 -9.68 8.65
N ALA A 175 -1.86 -9.82 7.34
CA ALA A 175 -2.86 -9.33 6.41
C ALA A 175 -3.72 -10.49 5.88
N LEU A 176 -5.02 -10.30 5.87
CA LEU A 176 -6.02 -11.32 5.58
C LEU A 176 -7.01 -10.89 4.50
N PRO A 177 -7.40 -11.81 3.62
CA PRO A 177 -8.58 -11.64 2.77
C PRO A 177 -9.81 -11.25 3.61
N PRO A 178 -10.76 -10.45 3.05
CA PRO A 178 -11.92 -9.99 3.80
C PRO A 178 -12.76 -11.12 4.41
N ALA A 179 -12.93 -12.24 3.68
CA ALA A 179 -13.68 -13.38 4.17
C ALA A 179 -13.01 -14.03 5.40
N HIS A 180 -11.67 -14.21 5.35
CA HIS A 180 -10.91 -14.77 6.46
C HIS A 180 -10.93 -13.85 7.67
N TYR A 181 -10.66 -12.55 7.46
CA TYR A 181 -10.72 -11.55 8.54
C TYR A 181 -12.08 -11.52 9.24
N ASN A 182 -13.18 -11.49 8.47
CA ASN A 182 -14.53 -11.45 9.05
C ASN A 182 -14.91 -12.73 9.82
N ASN A 183 -14.36 -13.89 9.45
CA ASN A 183 -14.56 -15.13 10.17
C ASN A 183 -13.96 -15.11 11.58
N LEU A 184 -12.95 -14.26 11.85
CA LEU A 184 -12.29 -14.16 13.14
C LEU A 184 -13.15 -13.48 14.23
N PHE A 185 -14.31 -12.91 13.88
CA PHE A 185 -15.26 -12.33 14.84
C PHE A 185 -16.25 -13.36 15.39
N ARG A 186 -15.83 -14.62 15.49
CA ARG A 186 -16.55 -15.70 16.16
C ARG A 186 -15.92 -15.97 17.50
N HIS A 187 -16.72 -16.38 18.47
CA HIS A 187 -16.22 -16.84 19.76
C HIS A 187 -15.69 -18.27 19.67
N TYR A 188 -14.69 -18.57 20.48
CA TYR A 188 -14.33 -19.95 20.76
C TYR A 188 -15.48 -20.63 21.51
N GLU A 189 -15.68 -21.91 21.23
CA GLU A 189 -16.64 -22.71 22.01
C GLU A 189 -16.27 -22.66 23.50
N HIS A 190 -17.26 -22.29 24.35
CA HIS A 190 -17.10 -22.16 25.79
C HIS A 190 -16.21 -21.02 26.32
N THR A 191 -15.90 -20.00 25.51
CA THR A 191 -15.15 -18.80 25.95
C THR A 191 -15.80 -17.51 25.44
N ASP A 192 -15.57 -16.40 26.15
CA ASP A 192 -16.01 -15.07 25.70
C ASP A 192 -14.95 -14.36 24.83
N LEU A 193 -13.86 -15.06 24.49
CA LEU A 193 -12.78 -14.48 23.67
C LEU A 193 -13.05 -14.62 22.19
N LEU A 194 -12.88 -13.53 21.46
CA LEU A 194 -12.91 -13.54 19.99
C LEU A 194 -11.62 -14.14 19.43
N GLN A 195 -11.74 -14.85 18.34
CA GLN A 195 -10.61 -15.50 17.64
C GLN A 195 -9.53 -14.49 17.23
N ILE A 196 -9.95 -13.30 16.81
CA ILE A 196 -9.04 -12.22 16.41
C ILE A 196 -8.09 -11.81 17.55
N GLU A 197 -8.50 -11.92 18.82
CA GLU A 197 -7.66 -11.54 19.95
C GLU A 197 -6.47 -12.49 20.13
N HIS A 198 -6.63 -13.78 19.84
CA HIS A 198 -5.51 -14.72 19.83
C HIS A 198 -4.50 -14.39 18.71
N LEU A 199 -4.98 -14.12 17.48
CA LEU A 199 -4.10 -13.74 16.39
C LEU A 199 -3.38 -12.42 16.66
N LYS A 200 -4.04 -11.44 17.30
CA LYS A 200 -3.39 -10.19 17.71
C LYS A 200 -2.30 -10.40 18.77
N SER A 201 -2.42 -11.42 19.62
CA SER A 201 -1.37 -11.75 20.59
C SER A 201 -0.12 -12.34 19.94
N LEU A 202 -0.27 -13.03 18.81
CA LEU A 202 0.83 -13.58 18.02
C LEU A 202 1.39 -12.53 17.06
N CYS A 203 0.51 -11.84 16.33
CA CYS A 203 0.88 -10.80 15.37
C CYS A 203 0.77 -9.42 16.04
N THR A 204 1.75 -9.10 16.88
CA THR A 204 1.74 -7.89 17.72
C THR A 204 1.85 -6.58 16.94
N HIS A 205 2.28 -6.66 15.68
CA HIS A 205 2.27 -5.52 14.74
C HIS A 205 0.90 -5.31 14.08
N GLY A 206 -0.07 -6.17 14.37
CA GLY A 206 -1.47 -6.03 14.01
C GLY A 206 -2.00 -7.11 13.07
N VAL A 207 -3.34 -7.16 13.02
CA VAL A 207 -4.10 -8.03 12.11
C VAL A 207 -4.98 -7.15 11.24
N TYR A 208 -4.80 -7.21 9.94
CA TYR A 208 -5.38 -6.28 8.97
C TYR A 208 -6.27 -7.00 7.96
N LYS A 209 -7.37 -6.36 7.59
CA LYS A 209 -8.21 -6.79 6.47
C LYS A 209 -7.72 -6.09 5.20
N ALA A 210 -7.22 -6.86 4.25
CA ALA A 210 -6.67 -6.36 2.99
C ALA A 210 -7.42 -6.95 1.78
N ALA A 211 -7.38 -6.25 0.66
CA ALA A 211 -7.98 -6.71 -0.60
C ALA A 211 -7.05 -7.69 -1.33
N ILE A 212 -6.81 -8.83 -0.72
CA ILE A 212 -5.90 -9.89 -1.17
C ILE A 212 -6.63 -11.24 -1.20
N ASP A 213 -6.06 -12.21 -1.90
CA ASP A 213 -6.65 -13.55 -2.04
C ASP A 213 -6.03 -14.57 -1.06
N MET A 214 -4.80 -14.33 -0.58
CA MET A 214 -4.08 -15.21 0.32
C MET A 214 -3.64 -14.47 1.59
N PRO A 215 -3.70 -15.13 2.76
CA PRO A 215 -3.14 -14.59 4.00
C PRO A 215 -1.62 -14.44 3.89
N VAL A 216 -1.09 -13.39 4.50
CA VAL A 216 0.36 -13.17 4.56
C VAL A 216 0.78 -12.69 5.94
N VAL A 217 1.82 -13.32 6.49
CA VAL A 217 2.52 -12.90 7.71
C VAL A 217 3.79 -12.17 7.31
N VAL A 218 3.99 -10.99 7.86
CA VAL A 218 5.09 -10.09 7.49
C VAL A 218 5.85 -9.69 8.75
N ASP A 219 7.15 -9.92 8.77
CA ASP A 219 8.05 -9.38 9.78
C ASP A 219 8.36 -7.91 9.47
N LYS A 220 8.62 -7.11 10.50
CA LYS A 220 8.93 -5.69 10.37
C LYS A 220 10.13 -5.36 9.46
N HIS A 221 11.03 -6.32 9.24
CA HIS A 221 12.22 -6.15 8.40
C HIS A 221 11.98 -6.47 6.92
N ALA A 222 10.75 -6.81 6.52
CA ALA A 222 10.43 -7.15 5.15
C ALA A 222 10.75 -6.04 4.16
N GLY A 223 10.53 -4.78 4.56
CA GLY A 223 10.81 -3.62 3.71
C GLY A 223 10.01 -2.38 4.08
N ALA A 224 10.00 -1.42 3.18
CA ALA A 224 9.36 -0.12 3.37
C ALA A 224 8.55 0.33 2.15
N VAL A 225 7.53 1.12 2.38
CA VAL A 225 6.84 1.90 1.35
C VAL A 225 7.59 3.20 1.18
N VAL A 226 8.25 3.37 0.03
CA VAL A 226 9.03 4.59 -0.27
C VAL A 226 8.16 5.54 -1.08
N LEU A 227 7.90 6.72 -0.51
CA LEU A 227 7.10 7.76 -1.13
C LEU A 227 7.99 8.78 -1.85
N GLY A 228 7.80 8.92 -3.16
CA GLY A 228 8.30 10.10 -3.86
C GLY A 228 7.44 11.31 -3.50
N GLN A 229 6.17 11.24 -3.81
CA GLN A 229 5.17 12.22 -3.42
C GLN A 229 3.97 11.51 -2.79
N ASP A 230 3.55 11.97 -1.63
CA ASP A 230 2.33 11.46 -0.99
C ASP A 230 1.07 11.90 -1.76
N LEU A 231 -0.07 11.30 -1.43
CA LEU A 231 -1.33 11.53 -2.11
C LEU A 231 -1.75 13.01 -2.05
N HIS A 232 -1.92 13.61 -3.22
CA HIS A 232 -2.34 15.00 -3.39
C HIS A 232 -3.37 15.14 -4.49
N VAL A 233 -4.19 16.18 -4.39
CA VAL A 233 -5.13 16.57 -5.44
C VAL A 233 -4.58 17.79 -6.19
N GLY A 234 -4.56 17.72 -7.52
CA GLY A 234 -4.13 18.82 -8.38
C GLY A 234 -5.23 19.30 -9.33
N TYR A 235 -4.98 20.43 -9.98
CA TYR A 235 -5.87 21.06 -10.94
C TYR A 235 -5.34 20.89 -12.37
N ALA A 236 -6.18 20.42 -13.28
CA ALA A 236 -5.84 20.19 -14.68
C ALA A 236 -6.54 21.17 -15.66
N GLY A 237 -7.40 22.04 -15.18
CA GLY A 237 -8.10 23.01 -16.04
C GLY A 237 -9.61 23.03 -15.83
N SER A 238 -10.34 23.68 -16.74
CA SER A 238 -11.80 23.76 -16.74
C SER A 238 -12.35 23.55 -18.14
N ASP A 239 -13.49 22.87 -18.25
CA ASP A 239 -14.27 22.75 -19.49
C ASP A 239 -15.48 23.72 -19.52
N GLY A 240 -15.55 24.65 -18.58
CA GLY A 240 -16.62 25.65 -18.43
C GLY A 240 -17.74 25.21 -17.49
N ILE A 241 -18.05 23.93 -17.38
CA ILE A 241 -19.07 23.37 -16.46
C ILE A 241 -18.48 22.52 -15.36
N HIS A 242 -17.23 22.04 -15.55
CA HIS A 242 -16.49 21.27 -14.57
C HIS A 242 -15.06 21.80 -14.41
N TYR A 243 -14.57 21.75 -13.19
CA TYR A 243 -13.15 21.83 -12.89
C TYR A 243 -12.55 20.43 -13.00
N GLN A 244 -11.54 20.28 -13.84
CA GLN A 244 -10.81 19.03 -14.02
C GLN A 244 -9.77 18.94 -12.91
N LEU A 245 -9.90 17.93 -12.07
CA LEU A 245 -8.98 17.64 -10.98
C LEU A 245 -8.29 16.28 -11.24
N PHE A 246 -7.24 16.02 -10.51
CA PHE A 246 -6.62 14.70 -10.47
C PHE A 246 -6.08 14.42 -9.08
N VAL A 247 -6.17 13.18 -8.66
CA VAL A 247 -5.48 12.65 -7.49
C VAL A 247 -4.23 11.95 -7.99
N CYS A 248 -3.10 12.22 -7.36
CA CYS A 248 -1.84 11.57 -7.71
C CYS A 248 -0.96 11.34 -6.49
N GLU A 249 -0.11 10.33 -6.64
CA GLU A 249 0.93 9.98 -5.69
C GLU A 249 2.06 9.25 -6.44
N SER A 250 3.26 9.19 -5.88
CA SER A 250 4.32 8.33 -6.39
C SER A 250 4.94 7.52 -5.26
N MET A 251 4.97 6.20 -5.43
CA MET A 251 5.42 5.28 -4.40
C MET A 251 5.94 3.97 -4.99
N VAL A 252 6.74 3.26 -4.22
CA VAL A 252 7.15 1.88 -4.53
C VAL A 252 7.34 1.10 -3.24
N LEU A 253 7.04 -0.19 -3.26
CA LEU A 253 7.46 -1.12 -2.21
C LEU A 253 8.94 -1.47 -2.43
N ARG A 254 9.79 -1.17 -1.46
CA ARG A 254 11.16 -1.68 -1.37
C ARG A 254 11.14 -2.89 -0.47
N LEU A 255 11.45 -4.05 -1.01
CA LEU A 255 11.64 -5.28 -0.23
C LEU A 255 13.12 -5.38 0.13
N ASP A 256 13.41 -5.26 1.43
CA ASP A 256 14.78 -5.36 1.97
C ASP A 256 15.14 -6.83 2.25
N GLU A 257 14.20 -7.58 2.84
CA GLU A 257 14.34 -9.00 3.19
C GLU A 257 13.09 -9.77 2.72
N GLN A 258 13.16 -10.37 1.54
CA GLN A 258 12.03 -11.11 0.95
C GLN A 258 11.64 -12.33 1.78
N GLU A 259 12.62 -12.98 2.43
CA GLU A 259 12.40 -14.12 3.32
C GLU A 259 11.69 -13.75 4.63
N ALA A 260 11.55 -12.45 4.95
CA ALA A 260 10.79 -11.92 6.08
C ALA A 260 9.26 -11.90 5.82
N VAL A 261 8.83 -12.44 4.69
CA VAL A 261 7.43 -12.57 4.29
C VAL A 261 7.07 -14.05 4.18
N CYS A 262 5.95 -14.46 4.78
CA CYS A 262 5.43 -15.82 4.66
C CYS A 262 3.98 -15.81 4.18
N VAL A 263 3.74 -16.39 3.02
CA VAL A 263 2.40 -16.52 2.41
C VAL A 263 1.79 -17.86 2.84
N VAL A 264 0.51 -17.81 3.23
CA VAL A 264 -0.27 -19.01 3.56
C VAL A 264 -1.06 -19.41 2.31
N THR A 265 -0.66 -20.51 1.69
CA THR A 265 -1.32 -21.05 0.48
C THR A 265 -2.34 -22.12 0.85
N ASP A 266 -3.34 -22.33 -0.01
CA ASP A 266 -4.38 -23.38 0.15
C ASP A 266 -3.83 -24.81 0.00
#